data_845349899d076f8371b1e880703d767e
#
_entry.id   845349899d076f8371b1e880703d767e
#
_cell.length_a   1.000
_cell.length_b   1.000
_cell.length_c   1.000
_cell.angle_alpha   90.00
_cell.angle_beta   90.00
_cell.angle_gamma   90.00
#
_symmetry.space_group_name_H-M   'P 1'
#
loop_
_entity.id
_entity.type
_entity.pdbx_description
1 polymer ?
#
loop_
_entity_poly.entity_id
_entity_poly.type
_entity_poly.pdbx_seq_one_letter_code
_entity_poly.pdbx_strand_id
1 'polypeptide(L)'
;MNKKIFTILFMLFSFLCIPANAVNIKENNGVYHIVLKSNRKTLKKLKCISVQDLMTNREIHKKSKAVLTVNGGFFDPVNKKSVSYVYTDRGLVEDPIFNENLYKSGIVRKNMDKILNRTEFRILECFDGYKTEISAHKNPVDFECQLVSAVQAGPLIDPQLQLDEEFFVVKDEEGNIIRESASVLHRAPRTIIGLEGDKYIHFLIFTDNHPVTLEEASKYCAKLGIDRAMALDGGGSTSFNYKKKIEVVSTPEKNQGRALKSFIMLNK
;
A
#
# COMPACT_ATOMS: atom_id res chain seq x y z
N MET A 1 50.40 14.86 32.48
CA MET A 1 49.24 15.69 32.11
C MET A 1 48.79 15.24 30.69
N ASN A 2 47.88 14.29 30.61
CA ASN A 2 47.39 13.75 29.34
C ASN A 2 46.09 14.45 28.94
N LYS A 3 46.13 15.27 27.89
CA LYS A 3 44.96 15.88 27.28
C LYS A 3 44.30 14.83 26.36
N LYS A 4 43.14 14.31 26.73
CA LYS A 4 42.26 13.53 25.86
C LYS A 4 41.55 14.49 24.93
N ILE A 5 41.84 14.38 23.61
CA ILE A 5 41.15 15.08 22.56
C ILE A 5 39.86 14.30 22.28
N PHE A 6 38.73 14.93 22.56
CA PHE A 6 37.40 14.39 22.23
C PHE A 6 37.09 14.81 20.78
N THR A 7 37.18 13.86 19.85
CA THR A 7 36.80 14.09 18.45
C THR A 7 35.28 13.89 18.35
N ILE A 8 34.53 14.99 18.27
CA ILE A 8 33.09 14.98 18.00
C ILE A 8 32.92 14.70 16.49
N LEU A 9 32.48 13.49 16.18
CA LEU A 9 32.10 13.09 14.81
C LEU A 9 30.74 13.72 14.47
N PHE A 10 30.77 14.83 13.76
CA PHE A 10 29.59 15.46 13.18
C PHE A 10 29.10 14.57 12.03
N MET A 11 28.04 13.75 12.26
CA MET A 11 27.31 13.11 11.18
C MET A 11 26.56 14.17 10.40
N LEU A 12 27.14 14.58 9.28
CA LEU A 12 26.44 15.37 8.26
C LEU A 12 25.28 14.52 7.70
N PHE A 13 24.08 14.81 8.16
CA PHE A 13 22.85 14.41 7.47
C PHE A 13 22.82 15.20 6.15
N SER A 14 23.34 14.60 5.07
CA SER A 14 23.14 15.14 3.73
C SER A 14 21.65 15.04 3.41
N PHE A 15 20.94 16.14 3.51
CA PHE A 15 19.63 16.33 2.89
C PHE A 15 19.82 16.15 1.38
N LEU A 16 19.62 14.93 0.90
CA LEU A 16 19.55 14.64 -0.53
C LEU A 16 18.32 15.38 -1.07
N CYS A 17 18.56 16.49 -1.74
CA CYS A 17 17.54 17.23 -2.46
C CYS A 17 17.00 16.33 -3.58
N ILE A 18 15.85 15.66 -3.33
CA ILE A 18 15.20 14.80 -4.32
C ILE A 18 14.68 15.71 -5.43
N PRO A 19 15.13 15.58 -6.69
CA PRO A 19 14.62 16.40 -7.78
C PRO A 19 13.10 16.22 -7.96
N ALA A 20 12.40 17.26 -8.43
CA ALA A 20 10.95 17.38 -8.45
C ALA A 20 10.17 16.24 -9.15
N ASN A 21 10.85 15.34 -9.85
CA ASN A 21 10.28 14.18 -10.59
C ASN A 21 10.98 12.86 -10.25
N ALA A 22 11.78 12.78 -9.20
CA ALA A 22 12.56 11.58 -8.93
C ALA A 22 11.79 10.62 -8.02
N VAL A 23 11.57 9.42 -8.53
CA VAL A 23 11.34 8.24 -7.70
C VAL A 23 12.69 7.91 -7.07
N ASN A 24 12.80 8.00 -5.77
CA ASN A 24 13.97 7.54 -5.04
C ASN A 24 13.72 6.11 -4.55
N ILE A 25 14.60 5.19 -4.86
CA ILE A 25 14.51 3.79 -4.43
C ILE A 25 15.81 3.43 -3.72
N LYS A 26 15.69 2.96 -2.49
CA LYS A 26 16.78 2.36 -1.71
C LYS A 26 16.42 0.91 -1.45
N GLU A 27 17.40 0.04 -1.53
CA GLU A 27 17.27 -1.38 -1.17
C GLU A 27 18.26 -1.69 -0.05
N ASN A 28 17.80 -2.44 0.94
CA ASN A 28 18.64 -2.97 2.00
C ASN A 28 18.08 -4.31 2.46
N ASN A 29 18.85 -5.39 2.27
CA ASN A 29 18.53 -6.74 2.74
C ASN A 29 17.11 -7.21 2.39
N GLY A 30 16.66 -7.00 1.14
CA GLY A 30 15.34 -7.42 0.69
C GLY A 30 14.20 -6.47 1.08
N VAL A 31 14.51 -5.31 1.64
CA VAL A 31 13.55 -4.24 1.88
C VAL A 31 13.77 -3.12 0.87
N TYR A 32 12.76 -2.83 0.06
CA TYR A 32 12.78 -1.70 -0.86
C TYR A 32 11.98 -0.54 -0.27
N HIS A 33 12.62 0.62 -0.15
CA HIS A 33 11.99 1.86 0.25
C HIS A 33 11.93 2.81 -0.96
N ILE A 34 10.71 3.04 -1.44
CA ILE A 34 10.41 3.88 -2.59
C ILE A 34 9.78 5.17 -2.08
N VAL A 35 10.33 6.32 -2.46
CA VAL A 35 9.84 7.64 -2.04
C VAL A 35 9.45 8.46 -3.24
N LEU A 36 8.23 9.01 -3.22
CA LEU A 36 7.71 9.97 -4.18
C LEU A 36 7.44 11.30 -3.48
N LYS A 37 7.73 12.43 -4.15
CA LYS A 37 7.22 13.73 -3.67
C LYS A 37 5.71 13.82 -3.89
N SER A 38 4.98 14.16 -2.83
CA SER A 38 3.55 14.45 -2.89
C SER A 38 3.33 15.89 -3.41
N ASN A 39 3.46 16.08 -4.72
CA ASN A 39 3.24 17.37 -5.36
C ASN A 39 2.31 17.22 -6.57
N ARG A 40 1.73 18.33 -7.03
CA ARG A 40 0.78 18.36 -8.16
C ARG A 40 1.27 17.57 -9.38
N LYS A 41 2.55 17.67 -9.72
CA LYS A 41 3.11 16.99 -10.90
C LYS A 41 3.15 15.48 -10.76
N THR A 42 3.49 14.99 -9.57
CA THR A 42 3.50 13.56 -9.24
C THR A 42 2.07 13.04 -9.14
N LEU A 43 1.20 13.73 -8.39
CA LEU A 43 -0.15 13.25 -8.08
C LEU A 43 -1.06 13.21 -9.31
N LYS A 44 -0.89 14.12 -10.28
CA LYS A 44 -1.58 14.03 -11.59
C LYS A 44 -1.23 12.79 -12.39
N LYS A 45 -0.09 12.17 -12.14
CA LYS A 45 0.44 11.00 -12.84
C LYS A 45 0.28 9.71 -12.05
N LEU A 46 0.03 9.81 -10.75
CA LEU A 46 -0.21 8.69 -9.87
C LEU A 46 -1.67 8.26 -9.98
N LYS A 47 -1.92 6.96 -10.20
CA LYS A 47 -3.26 6.41 -10.35
C LYS A 47 -3.36 5.05 -9.66
N CYS A 48 -4.52 4.80 -9.06
CA CYS A 48 -4.96 3.47 -8.70
C CYS A 48 -5.79 2.92 -9.87
N ILE A 49 -5.54 1.70 -10.30
CA ILE A 49 -6.25 1.09 -11.42
C ILE A 49 -6.68 -0.34 -11.10
N SER A 50 -7.71 -0.78 -11.77
CA SER A 50 -8.08 -2.19 -11.88
C SER A 50 -7.91 -2.70 -13.31
N VAL A 51 -7.77 -4.01 -13.45
CA VAL A 51 -7.70 -4.70 -14.72
C VAL A 51 -8.87 -5.69 -14.85
N GLN A 52 -9.41 -5.85 -16.05
CA GLN A 52 -10.52 -6.77 -16.31
C GLN A 52 -10.07 -8.22 -16.02
N ASP A 53 -9.04 -8.67 -16.70
CA ASP A 53 -8.37 -9.95 -16.47
C ASP A 53 -7.18 -9.75 -15.55
N LEU A 54 -6.94 -10.70 -14.63
CA LEU A 54 -5.79 -10.64 -13.74
C LEU A 54 -4.50 -10.56 -14.54
N MET A 55 -3.60 -9.65 -14.14
CA MET A 55 -2.29 -9.45 -14.77
C MET A 55 -1.19 -9.49 -13.70
N THR A 56 -0.02 -9.98 -14.07
CA THR A 56 1.17 -9.81 -13.24
C THR A 56 1.62 -8.33 -13.24
N ASN A 57 2.37 -7.93 -12.22
CA ASN A 57 2.92 -6.59 -12.17
C ASN A 57 3.83 -6.29 -13.39
N ARG A 58 4.55 -7.30 -13.89
CA ARG A 58 5.36 -7.21 -15.11
C ARG A 58 4.52 -6.92 -16.34
N GLU A 59 3.40 -7.62 -16.52
CA GLU A 59 2.53 -7.44 -17.69
C GLU A 59 1.91 -6.07 -17.73
N ILE A 60 1.32 -5.61 -16.60
CA ILE A 60 0.71 -4.27 -16.53
C ILE A 60 1.75 -3.18 -16.68
N HIS A 61 2.96 -3.34 -16.12
CA HIS A 61 4.05 -2.37 -16.29
C HIS A 61 4.47 -2.22 -17.75
N LYS A 62 4.60 -3.32 -18.49
CA LYS A 62 4.90 -3.30 -19.92
C LYS A 62 3.77 -2.66 -20.72
N LYS A 63 2.52 -3.05 -20.47
CA LYS A 63 1.32 -2.57 -21.18
C LYS A 63 1.10 -1.06 -20.97
N SER A 64 1.19 -0.59 -19.75
CA SER A 64 0.95 0.82 -19.38
C SER A 64 2.12 1.75 -19.73
N LYS A 65 3.34 1.20 -19.89
CA LYS A 65 4.59 1.97 -20.02
C LYS A 65 4.83 2.92 -18.82
N ALA A 66 4.29 2.58 -17.64
CA ALA A 66 4.43 3.36 -16.44
C ALA A 66 5.90 3.47 -15.99
N VAL A 67 6.20 4.47 -15.16
CA VAL A 67 7.51 4.63 -14.52
C VAL A 67 7.64 3.68 -13.33
N LEU A 68 6.57 3.54 -12.55
CA LEU A 68 6.47 2.68 -11.38
C LEU A 68 5.11 1.98 -11.40
N THR A 69 5.08 0.71 -11.04
CA THR A 69 3.85 -0.04 -10.73
C THR A 69 4.05 -0.82 -9.45
N VAL A 70 3.09 -0.75 -8.55
CA VAL A 70 3.05 -1.46 -7.26
C VAL A 70 1.74 -2.21 -7.20
N ASN A 71 1.68 -3.37 -6.57
CA ASN A 71 0.42 -4.08 -6.34
C ASN A 71 -0.56 -3.24 -5.52
N GLY A 72 -1.86 -3.50 -5.70
CA GLY A 72 -2.95 -2.76 -5.06
C GLY A 72 -3.65 -3.52 -3.94
N GLY A 73 -4.99 -3.46 -3.94
CA GLY A 73 -5.86 -4.04 -2.94
C GLY A 73 -6.15 -5.54 -3.14
N PHE A 74 -6.95 -6.08 -2.24
CA PHE A 74 -7.29 -7.50 -2.19
C PHE A 74 -8.25 -7.91 -3.30
N PHE A 75 -8.14 -9.16 -3.73
CA PHE A 75 -9.06 -9.80 -4.67
C PHE A 75 -9.28 -11.27 -4.30
N ASP A 76 -10.34 -11.84 -4.80
CA ASP A 76 -10.66 -13.26 -4.65
C ASP A 76 -9.99 -14.05 -5.80
N PRO A 77 -9.04 -14.96 -5.50
CA PRO A 77 -8.36 -15.71 -6.54
C PRO A 77 -9.28 -16.76 -7.22
N VAL A 78 -10.43 -17.10 -6.63
CA VAL A 78 -11.35 -18.11 -7.16
C VAL A 78 -12.22 -17.51 -8.27
N ASN A 79 -12.93 -16.40 -7.98
CA ASN A 79 -13.80 -15.75 -8.95
C ASN A 79 -13.15 -14.54 -9.66
N LYS A 80 -11.90 -14.20 -9.29
CA LYS A 80 -11.10 -13.08 -9.85
C LYS A 80 -11.70 -11.69 -9.63
N LYS A 81 -12.71 -11.55 -8.78
CA LYS A 81 -13.34 -10.28 -8.45
C LYS A 81 -12.60 -9.55 -7.34
N SER A 82 -12.68 -8.22 -7.35
CA SER A 82 -12.11 -7.40 -6.29
C SER A 82 -12.81 -7.64 -4.95
N VAL A 83 -12.04 -7.56 -3.87
CA VAL A 83 -12.51 -7.48 -2.48
C VAL A 83 -12.30 -6.06 -1.94
N SER A 84 -11.88 -5.16 -2.81
CA SER A 84 -11.48 -3.78 -2.51
C SER A 84 -12.17 -2.82 -3.46
N TYR A 85 -12.58 -1.65 -2.95
CA TYR A 85 -12.96 -0.54 -3.81
C TYR A 85 -11.76 -0.03 -4.59
N VAL A 86 -11.96 0.27 -5.87
CA VAL A 86 -10.97 0.95 -6.71
C VAL A 86 -11.65 2.08 -7.48
N TYR A 87 -11.09 3.28 -7.34
CA TYR A 87 -11.48 4.47 -8.11
C TYR A 87 -10.37 4.84 -9.08
N THR A 88 -10.74 5.08 -10.32
CA THR A 88 -9.83 5.52 -11.39
C THR A 88 -10.47 6.67 -12.14
N ASP A 89 -9.73 7.75 -12.36
CA ASP A 89 -10.19 8.92 -13.13
C ASP A 89 -11.59 9.42 -12.70
N ARG A 90 -11.81 9.54 -11.38
CA ARG A 90 -13.05 9.97 -10.69
C ARG A 90 -14.23 8.99 -10.78
N GLY A 91 -14.00 7.79 -11.29
CA GLY A 91 -15.01 6.74 -11.40
C GLY A 91 -14.73 5.54 -10.52
N LEU A 92 -15.77 4.97 -9.91
CA LEU A 92 -15.70 3.67 -9.24
C LEU A 92 -15.60 2.58 -10.31
N VAL A 93 -14.50 1.83 -10.33
CA VAL A 93 -14.24 0.77 -11.31
C VAL A 93 -14.30 -0.63 -10.71
N GLU A 94 -14.12 -0.76 -9.40
CA GLU A 94 -14.34 -2.00 -8.67
C GLU A 94 -15.13 -1.71 -7.40
N ASP A 95 -16.18 -2.50 -7.20
CA ASP A 95 -17.02 -2.46 -6.01
C ASP A 95 -17.10 -3.87 -5.41
N PRO A 96 -16.56 -4.09 -4.20
CA PRO A 96 -16.56 -5.40 -3.54
C PRO A 96 -17.96 -5.96 -3.24
N ILE A 97 -19.00 -5.12 -3.24
CA ILE A 97 -20.37 -5.60 -3.07
C ILE A 97 -20.82 -6.59 -4.16
N PHE A 98 -20.23 -6.51 -5.35
CA PHE A 98 -20.49 -7.42 -6.47
C PHE A 98 -19.69 -8.74 -6.39
N ASN A 99 -18.90 -8.94 -5.34
CA ASN A 99 -18.20 -10.20 -5.11
C ASN A 99 -19.07 -11.16 -4.29
N GLU A 100 -19.77 -12.05 -4.97
CA GLU A 100 -20.70 -13.01 -4.36
C GLU A 100 -20.04 -13.95 -3.34
N ASN A 101 -18.74 -14.19 -3.44
CA ASN A 101 -18.02 -15.05 -2.52
C ASN A 101 -17.93 -14.45 -1.11
N LEU A 102 -17.97 -13.11 -0.98
CA LEU A 102 -18.00 -12.44 0.32
C LEU A 102 -19.29 -12.78 1.10
N TYR A 103 -20.37 -13.11 0.42
CA TYR A 103 -21.68 -13.42 1.05
C TYR A 103 -21.85 -14.89 1.39
N LYS A 104 -20.97 -15.79 0.92
CA LYS A 104 -21.06 -17.24 1.19
C LYS A 104 -20.76 -17.59 2.65
N SER A 105 -19.83 -16.88 3.29
CA SER A 105 -19.50 -17.09 4.70
C SER A 105 -20.43 -16.27 5.62
N GLY A 106 -21.10 -16.93 6.56
CA GLY A 106 -21.98 -16.25 7.51
C GLY A 106 -21.25 -15.23 8.38
N ILE A 107 -20.03 -15.51 8.81
CA ILE A 107 -19.23 -14.60 9.61
C ILE A 107 -18.77 -13.38 8.78
N VAL A 108 -18.41 -13.57 7.52
CA VAL A 108 -18.05 -12.48 6.60
C VAL A 108 -19.27 -11.60 6.35
N ARG A 109 -20.41 -12.21 6.02
CA ARG A 109 -21.67 -11.48 5.75
C ARG A 109 -22.11 -10.61 6.94
N LYS A 110 -21.98 -11.09 8.17
CA LYS A 110 -22.31 -10.33 9.38
C LYS A 110 -21.37 -9.13 9.61
N ASN A 111 -20.19 -9.12 9.02
CA ASN A 111 -19.17 -8.09 9.19
C ASN A 111 -18.87 -7.33 7.90
N MET A 112 -19.77 -7.36 6.92
CA MET A 112 -19.60 -6.65 5.65
C MET A 112 -19.32 -5.15 5.85
N ASP A 113 -19.97 -4.53 6.84
CA ASP A 113 -19.75 -3.10 7.14
C ASP A 113 -18.28 -2.78 7.48
N LYS A 114 -17.60 -3.68 8.21
CA LYS A 114 -16.18 -3.54 8.51
C LYS A 114 -15.32 -3.75 7.28
N ILE A 115 -15.63 -4.75 6.45
CA ILE A 115 -14.90 -5.05 5.20
C ILE A 115 -15.05 -3.89 4.20
N LEU A 116 -16.27 -3.39 4.03
CA LEU A 116 -16.56 -2.28 3.13
C LEU A 116 -16.03 -0.94 3.65
N ASN A 117 -15.70 -0.84 4.93
CA ASN A 117 -15.13 0.36 5.54
C ASN A 117 -13.61 0.27 5.82
N ARG A 118 -12.91 -0.69 5.25
CA ARG A 118 -11.47 -0.80 5.36
C ARG A 118 -10.76 0.46 4.89
N THR A 119 -9.56 0.63 5.39
CA THR A 119 -8.69 1.75 5.01
C THR A 119 -8.36 1.73 3.52
N GLU A 120 -8.33 2.91 2.92
CA GLU A 120 -7.95 3.13 1.52
C GLU A 120 -6.95 4.29 1.37
N PHE A 121 -6.13 4.20 0.35
CA PHE A 121 -5.29 5.30 -0.12
C PHE A 121 -6.06 6.10 -1.16
N ARG A 122 -6.09 7.43 -1.01
CA ARG A 122 -6.83 8.38 -1.84
C ARG A 122 -5.89 9.41 -2.49
N ILE A 123 -6.19 9.76 -3.72
CA ILE A 123 -5.64 10.92 -4.42
C ILE A 123 -6.78 11.88 -4.66
N LEU A 124 -6.65 13.09 -4.14
CA LEU A 124 -7.68 14.13 -4.15
C LEU A 124 -7.22 15.31 -5.00
N GLU A 125 -8.16 15.91 -5.73
CA GLU A 125 -7.99 17.23 -6.37
C GLU A 125 -8.82 18.24 -5.59
N CYS A 126 -8.15 19.25 -5.04
CA CYS A 126 -8.73 20.29 -4.20
C CYS A 126 -8.56 21.65 -4.85
N PHE A 127 -9.21 22.69 -4.32
CA PHE A 127 -9.05 24.05 -4.82
C PHE A 127 -7.61 24.54 -4.83
N ASP A 128 -6.85 24.20 -3.80
CA ASP A 128 -5.44 24.55 -3.62
C ASP A 128 -4.45 23.62 -4.32
N GLY A 129 -4.93 22.52 -4.91
CA GLY A 129 -4.09 21.56 -5.64
C GLY A 129 -4.45 20.12 -5.45
N TYR A 130 -3.43 19.25 -5.44
CA TYR A 130 -3.57 17.83 -5.24
C TYR A 130 -3.02 17.42 -3.88
N LYS A 131 -3.72 16.55 -3.18
CA LYS A 131 -3.25 15.93 -1.93
C LYS A 131 -3.51 14.42 -1.91
N THR A 132 -2.89 13.74 -0.97
CA THR A 132 -3.12 12.31 -0.70
C THR A 132 -3.65 12.12 0.71
N GLU A 133 -4.43 11.08 0.90
CA GLU A 133 -5.00 10.70 2.17
C GLU A 133 -4.98 9.18 2.33
N ILE A 134 -4.78 8.71 3.55
CA ILE A 134 -5.06 7.34 3.98
C ILE A 134 -6.19 7.42 5.01
N SER A 135 -7.35 6.87 4.70
CA SER A 135 -8.56 7.05 5.50
C SER A 135 -9.47 5.81 5.39
N ALA A 136 -10.37 5.61 6.36
CA ALA A 136 -11.41 4.62 6.21
C ALA A 136 -12.35 5.00 5.05
N HIS A 137 -12.82 4.01 4.28
CA HIS A 137 -13.62 4.23 3.06
C HIS A 137 -14.84 5.12 3.27
N LYS A 138 -15.57 4.93 4.38
CA LYS A 138 -16.78 5.72 4.69
C LYS A 138 -16.51 7.13 5.21
N ASN A 139 -15.26 7.48 5.51
CA ASN A 139 -14.93 8.84 5.90
C ASN A 139 -15.18 9.78 4.73
N PRO A 140 -15.91 10.89 4.93
CA PRO A 140 -16.19 11.83 3.86
C PRO A 140 -14.90 12.46 3.31
N VAL A 141 -14.89 12.70 2.03
CA VAL A 141 -13.88 13.57 1.41
C VAL A 141 -14.23 15.01 1.77
N ASP A 142 -13.21 15.82 2.05
CA ASP A 142 -13.37 17.25 2.30
C ASP A 142 -14.17 17.89 1.15
N PHE A 143 -15.13 18.75 1.48
CA PHE A 143 -16.03 19.42 0.50
C PHE A 143 -15.28 20.28 -0.53
N GLU A 144 -14.06 20.72 -0.20
CA GLU A 144 -13.19 21.47 -1.12
C GLU A 144 -12.43 20.56 -2.10
N CYS A 145 -12.59 19.24 -1.98
CA CYS A 145 -11.83 18.25 -2.74
C CYS A 145 -12.74 17.28 -3.49
N GLN A 146 -12.23 16.76 -4.58
CA GLN A 146 -12.82 15.66 -5.33
C GLN A 146 -11.91 14.44 -5.31
N LEU A 147 -12.48 13.26 -5.09
CA LEU A 147 -11.76 12.00 -5.22
C LEU A 147 -11.41 11.73 -6.69
N VAL A 148 -10.11 11.64 -6.99
CA VAL A 148 -9.61 11.37 -8.35
C VAL A 148 -9.31 9.90 -8.53
N SER A 149 -8.68 9.28 -7.52
CA SER A 149 -8.27 7.89 -7.58
C SER A 149 -8.11 7.34 -6.18
N ALA A 150 -8.50 6.08 -5.97
CA ALA A 150 -8.32 5.41 -4.68
C ALA A 150 -8.16 3.89 -4.85
N VAL A 151 -7.55 3.27 -3.86
CA VAL A 151 -7.54 1.82 -3.69
C VAL A 151 -7.71 1.47 -2.21
N GLN A 152 -8.76 0.70 -1.92
CA GLN A 152 -8.97 0.13 -0.60
C GLN A 152 -8.10 -1.12 -0.43
N ALA A 153 -7.59 -1.31 0.79
CA ALA A 153 -6.91 -2.54 1.21
C ALA A 153 -6.98 -2.70 2.74
N GLY A 154 -6.02 -2.15 3.46
CA GLY A 154 -5.92 -2.27 4.92
C GLY A 154 -5.11 -3.50 5.38
N PRO A 155 -4.92 -3.63 6.67
CA PRO A 155 -5.38 -2.72 7.71
C PRO A 155 -4.59 -1.40 7.74
N LEU A 156 -5.16 -0.37 8.38
CA LEU A 156 -4.38 0.76 8.87
C LEU A 156 -3.32 0.22 9.82
N ILE A 157 -2.06 0.66 9.69
CA ILE A 157 -0.96 0.22 10.56
C ILE A 157 -0.39 1.36 11.41
N ASP A 158 -0.45 2.59 10.92
CA ASP A 158 -0.11 3.79 11.66
C ASP A 158 -1.22 4.85 11.50
N PRO A 159 -1.58 5.59 12.57
CA PRO A 159 -0.95 5.65 13.90
C PRO A 159 -1.30 4.47 14.82
N GLN A 160 -2.26 3.63 14.49
CA GLN A 160 -2.70 2.48 15.28
C GLN A 160 -3.12 1.34 14.38
N LEU A 161 -2.61 0.13 14.66
CA LEU A 161 -2.94 -1.07 13.90
C LEU A 161 -4.39 -1.49 14.15
N GLN A 162 -5.21 -1.54 13.07
CA GLN A 162 -6.65 -1.79 13.11
C GLN A 162 -7.03 -3.18 12.56
N LEU A 163 -6.64 -4.24 13.27
CA LEU A 163 -6.92 -5.61 12.82
C LEU A 163 -8.37 -6.04 13.04
N ASP A 164 -8.92 -5.75 14.20
CA ASP A 164 -10.28 -6.15 14.59
C ASP A 164 -11.33 -5.20 13.99
N GLU A 165 -11.02 -3.91 13.93
CA GLU A 165 -11.88 -2.87 13.38
C GLU A 165 -12.14 -3.09 11.89
N GLU A 166 -11.12 -3.53 11.17
CA GLU A 166 -11.18 -3.80 9.73
C GLU A 166 -11.45 -5.28 9.39
N PHE A 167 -11.81 -6.09 10.40
CA PHE A 167 -12.16 -7.50 10.23
C PHE A 167 -11.03 -8.35 9.59
N PHE A 168 -9.78 -8.08 9.93
CA PHE A 168 -8.66 -8.96 9.59
C PHE A 168 -8.48 -10.07 10.62
N VAL A 169 -8.79 -9.79 11.88
CA VAL A 169 -8.80 -10.74 12.99
C VAL A 169 -10.18 -10.73 13.63
N VAL A 170 -10.63 -11.88 14.08
CA VAL A 170 -11.84 -12.01 14.91
C VAL A 170 -11.49 -12.86 16.12
N LYS A 171 -11.88 -12.38 17.30
CA LYS A 171 -11.72 -13.08 18.56
C LYS A 171 -13.08 -13.48 19.13
N ASP A 172 -13.11 -14.56 19.91
CA ASP A 172 -14.26 -14.93 20.73
C ASP A 172 -14.31 -14.09 22.03
N GLU A 173 -15.28 -14.37 22.89
CA GLU A 173 -15.46 -13.69 24.18
C GLU A 173 -14.29 -13.95 25.15
N GLU A 174 -13.59 -15.08 25.01
CA GLU A 174 -12.41 -15.45 25.78
C GLU A 174 -11.12 -14.85 25.21
N GLY A 175 -11.19 -14.16 24.05
CA GLY A 175 -10.04 -13.53 23.37
C GLY A 175 -9.25 -14.45 22.44
N ASN A 176 -9.73 -15.69 22.19
CA ASN A 176 -9.10 -16.60 21.25
C ASN A 176 -9.37 -16.16 19.81
N ILE A 177 -8.38 -16.32 18.94
CA ILE A 177 -8.52 -16.00 17.52
C ILE A 177 -9.31 -17.08 16.81
N ILE A 178 -10.52 -16.77 16.37
CA ILE A 178 -11.41 -17.66 15.62
C ILE A 178 -11.35 -17.44 14.11
N ARG A 179 -10.76 -16.33 13.68
CA ARG A 179 -10.52 -16.02 12.27
C ARG A 179 -9.33 -15.08 12.08
N GLU A 180 -8.51 -15.40 11.10
CA GLU A 180 -7.46 -14.54 10.58
C GLU A 180 -7.59 -14.43 9.05
N SER A 181 -7.34 -13.26 8.49
CA SER A 181 -7.32 -12.99 7.05
C SER A 181 -5.95 -12.53 6.61
N ALA A 182 -5.54 -12.92 5.40
CA ALA A 182 -4.33 -12.41 4.76
C ALA A 182 -3.04 -12.60 5.58
N SER A 183 -2.99 -13.61 6.46
CA SER A 183 -1.83 -13.92 7.31
C SER A 183 -1.31 -12.68 8.07
N VAL A 184 -2.21 -11.84 8.58
CA VAL A 184 -1.86 -10.54 9.19
C VAL A 184 -1.05 -10.67 10.49
N LEU A 185 -1.19 -11.80 11.19
CA LEU A 185 -0.49 -12.09 12.44
C LEU A 185 0.89 -12.72 12.24
N HIS A 186 1.20 -13.15 11.02
CA HIS A 186 2.43 -13.88 10.73
C HIS A 186 3.44 -13.02 9.96
N ARG A 187 4.71 -13.43 9.98
CA ARG A 187 5.72 -12.87 9.09
C ARG A 187 5.42 -13.27 7.64
N ALA A 188 5.33 -12.28 6.77
CA ALA A 188 5.12 -12.48 5.34
C ALA A 188 5.75 -11.34 4.54
N PRO A 189 5.96 -11.49 3.23
CA PRO A 189 6.19 -10.37 2.35
C PRO A 189 5.07 -9.33 2.49
N ARG A 190 5.42 -8.04 2.53
CA ARG A 190 4.45 -6.96 2.73
C ARG A 190 4.66 -5.83 1.75
N THR A 191 3.57 -5.24 1.33
CA THR A 191 3.54 -3.96 0.62
C THR A 191 2.83 -2.95 1.51
N ILE A 192 3.54 -1.91 1.92
CA ILE A 192 2.99 -0.85 2.75
C ILE A 192 3.03 0.45 1.94
N ILE A 193 1.95 1.22 2.00
CA ILE A 193 1.94 2.60 1.55
C ILE A 193 1.80 3.50 2.76
N GLY A 194 2.61 4.57 2.82
CA GLY A 194 2.62 5.52 3.93
C GLY A 194 2.76 6.96 3.46
N LEU A 195 2.37 7.88 4.31
CA LEU A 195 2.46 9.32 4.11
C LEU A 195 3.37 9.94 5.17
N GLU A 196 4.21 10.88 4.76
CA GLU A 196 4.96 11.79 5.62
C GLU A 196 4.36 13.18 5.43
N GLY A 197 3.31 13.48 6.20
CA GLY A 197 2.45 14.64 5.99
C GLY A 197 2.02 14.76 4.53
N ASP A 198 2.00 16.00 4.04
CA ASP A 198 1.70 16.29 2.63
C ASP A 198 2.94 16.29 1.73
N LYS A 199 4.11 15.86 2.24
CA LYS A 199 5.38 16.01 1.54
C LYS A 199 5.77 14.80 0.71
N TYR A 200 5.57 13.60 1.26
CA TYR A 200 6.07 12.38 0.64
C TYR A 200 5.08 11.22 0.73
N ILE A 201 5.09 10.40 -0.31
CA ILE A 201 4.44 9.09 -0.37
C ILE A 201 5.56 8.06 -0.33
N HIS A 202 5.43 7.10 0.57
CA HIS A 202 6.37 6.01 0.76
C HIS A 202 5.74 4.69 0.36
N PHE A 203 6.47 3.85 -0.37
CA PHE A 203 6.17 2.43 -0.46
C PHE A 203 7.30 1.66 0.20
N LEU A 204 6.95 0.78 1.13
CA LEU A 204 7.86 -0.18 1.75
C LEU A 204 7.49 -1.57 1.24
N ILE A 205 8.43 -2.21 0.55
CA ILE A 205 8.25 -3.54 -0.01
C ILE A 205 9.18 -4.49 0.74
N PHE A 206 8.61 -5.30 1.60
CA PHE A 206 9.30 -6.37 2.32
C PHE A 206 9.16 -7.65 1.52
N THR A 207 10.27 -8.18 1.02
CA THR A 207 10.28 -9.37 0.16
C THR A 207 10.36 -10.66 0.97
N ASP A 208 10.35 -11.81 0.30
CA ASP A 208 10.55 -13.14 0.92
C ASP A 208 11.89 -13.23 1.67
N ASN A 209 12.89 -12.45 1.26
CA ASN A 209 14.18 -12.40 1.95
C ASN A 209 14.12 -11.63 3.27
N HIS A 210 13.07 -10.83 3.49
CA HIS A 210 12.89 -10.04 4.70
C HIS A 210 11.39 -9.96 5.08
N PRO A 211 10.74 -11.10 5.36
CA PRO A 211 9.35 -11.08 5.76
C PRO A 211 9.18 -10.42 7.14
N VAL A 212 8.09 -9.67 7.31
CA VAL A 212 7.82 -8.94 8.56
C VAL A 212 6.38 -9.13 9.03
N THR A 213 6.13 -8.94 10.34
CA THR A 213 4.78 -8.74 10.87
C THR A 213 4.31 -7.31 10.58
N LEU A 214 3.02 -7.03 10.76
CA LEU A 214 2.50 -5.67 10.60
C LEU A 214 3.02 -4.72 11.69
N GLU A 215 3.26 -5.21 12.92
CA GLU A 215 3.86 -4.42 14.00
C GLU A 215 5.33 -4.06 13.69
N GLU A 216 6.06 -4.96 13.06
CA GLU A 216 7.43 -4.66 12.61
C GLU A 216 7.41 -3.64 11.48
N ALA A 217 6.46 -3.74 10.55
CA ALA A 217 6.26 -2.76 9.48
C ALA A 217 5.92 -1.38 10.05
N SER A 218 5.03 -1.30 11.06
CA SER A 218 4.72 -0.06 11.79
C SER A 218 5.97 0.57 12.40
N LYS A 219 6.81 -0.24 13.09
CA LYS A 219 8.09 0.25 13.64
C LYS A 219 9.04 0.77 12.56
N TYR A 220 8.99 0.18 11.35
CA TYR A 220 9.75 0.70 10.20
C TYR A 220 9.20 2.05 9.74
N CYS A 221 7.88 2.20 9.63
CA CYS A 221 7.23 3.47 9.29
C CYS A 221 7.62 4.57 10.27
N ALA A 222 7.50 4.32 11.57
CA ALA A 222 7.85 5.28 12.62
C ALA A 222 9.32 5.75 12.52
N LYS A 223 10.27 4.83 12.27
CA LYS A 223 11.71 5.17 12.10
C LYS A 223 11.97 6.06 10.87
N LEU A 224 11.11 6.03 9.87
CA LEU A 224 11.21 6.81 8.64
C LEU A 224 10.45 8.14 8.73
N GLY A 225 9.76 8.42 9.83
CA GLY A 225 8.94 9.62 9.99
C GLY A 225 7.61 9.56 9.23
N ILE A 226 7.19 8.36 8.84
CA ILE A 226 5.87 8.12 8.25
C ILE A 226 4.85 8.21 9.37
N ASP A 227 3.89 9.10 9.23
CA ASP A 227 2.89 9.39 10.27
C ASP A 227 1.55 8.69 10.03
N ARG A 228 1.32 8.22 8.81
CA ARG A 228 0.12 7.47 8.47
C ARG A 228 0.43 6.41 7.43
N ALA A 229 0.08 5.16 7.71
CA ALA A 229 0.38 4.04 6.82
C ALA A 229 -0.69 2.96 6.84
N MET A 230 -0.83 2.26 5.71
CA MET A 230 -1.70 1.10 5.56
C MET A 230 -1.00 -0.01 4.80
N ALA A 231 -1.42 -1.25 5.04
CA ALA A 231 -1.00 -2.37 4.23
C ALA A 231 -1.80 -2.44 2.93
N LEU A 232 -1.14 -2.81 1.84
CA LEU A 232 -1.74 -3.30 0.61
C LEU A 232 -1.78 -4.83 0.62
N ASP A 233 -2.28 -5.47 -0.44
CA ASP A 233 -2.26 -6.92 -0.54
C ASP A 233 -0.80 -7.44 -0.43
N GLY A 234 -0.59 -8.39 0.46
CA GLY A 234 0.73 -8.89 0.84
C GLY A 234 0.98 -10.32 0.37
N GLY A 235 1.96 -10.97 1.00
CA GLY A 235 2.34 -12.33 0.65
C GLY A 235 2.74 -12.44 -0.82
N GLY A 236 2.23 -13.44 -1.52
CA GLY A 236 2.53 -13.65 -2.94
C GLY A 236 2.07 -12.52 -3.89
N SER A 237 1.28 -11.55 -3.41
CA SER A 237 0.88 -10.38 -4.20
C SER A 237 1.91 -9.26 -4.15
N THR A 238 2.80 -9.25 -3.14
CA THR A 238 3.84 -8.23 -2.97
C THR A 238 4.74 -8.16 -4.20
N SER A 239 4.66 -7.03 -4.90
CA SER A 239 5.40 -6.85 -6.15
C SER A 239 5.48 -5.39 -6.58
N PHE A 240 6.58 -5.03 -7.24
CA PHE A 240 6.67 -3.75 -7.95
C PHE A 240 7.60 -3.82 -9.15
N ASN A 241 7.42 -2.90 -10.08
CA ASN A 241 8.32 -2.68 -11.21
C ASN A 241 8.65 -1.20 -11.32
N TYR A 242 9.93 -0.88 -11.56
CA TYR A 242 10.41 0.47 -11.78
C TYR A 242 11.19 0.57 -13.09
N LYS A 243 10.62 1.28 -14.05
CA LYS A 243 11.17 1.43 -15.40
C LYS A 243 11.42 0.03 -16.01
N LYS A 244 12.60 -0.19 -16.62
CA LYS A 244 13.10 -1.51 -17.07
C LYS A 244 14.27 -1.98 -16.19
N LYS A 245 14.39 -1.45 -14.95
CA LYS A 245 15.58 -1.62 -14.13
C LYS A 245 15.38 -2.51 -12.91
N ILE A 246 14.23 -2.40 -12.27
CA ILE A 246 13.95 -3.14 -11.04
C ILE A 246 12.62 -3.85 -11.22
N GLU A 247 12.63 -5.12 -10.96
CA GLU A 247 11.46 -5.99 -10.89
C GLU A 247 11.55 -6.82 -9.61
N VAL A 248 10.52 -6.74 -8.79
CA VAL A 248 10.42 -7.48 -7.53
C VAL A 248 9.08 -8.22 -7.50
N VAL A 249 9.15 -9.50 -7.19
CA VAL A 249 8.00 -10.39 -6.99
C VAL A 249 8.28 -11.30 -5.79
N SER A 250 7.26 -11.59 -5.01
CA SER A 250 7.34 -12.41 -3.79
C SER A 250 6.89 -13.86 -3.98
N THR A 251 6.99 -14.39 -5.17
CA THR A 251 6.83 -15.83 -5.45
C THR A 251 7.81 -16.21 -6.54
N PRO A 252 9.12 -16.25 -6.22
CA PRO A 252 10.16 -16.44 -7.21
C PRO A 252 10.04 -17.77 -7.95
N GLU A 253 9.42 -18.79 -7.36
CA GLU A 253 9.19 -20.10 -7.99
C GLU A 253 8.37 -20.03 -9.29
N LYS A 254 7.59 -18.97 -9.48
CA LYS A 254 6.79 -18.73 -10.68
C LYS A 254 7.39 -17.69 -11.63
N ASN A 255 8.62 -17.25 -11.46
CA ASN A 255 9.41 -16.31 -12.28
C ASN A 255 8.69 -15.03 -12.80
N GLN A 256 7.37 -14.92 -12.65
CA GLN A 256 6.55 -13.82 -13.17
C GLN A 256 5.73 -13.11 -12.09
N GLY A 257 5.71 -13.65 -10.87
CA GLY A 257 4.85 -13.19 -9.78
C GLY A 257 3.39 -13.60 -9.96
N ARG A 258 2.57 -13.29 -8.95
CA ARG A 258 1.13 -13.54 -8.95
C ARG A 258 0.40 -12.58 -9.87
N ALA A 259 -0.59 -13.07 -10.60
CA ALA A 259 -1.52 -12.22 -11.33
C ALA A 259 -2.50 -11.55 -10.34
N LEU A 260 -2.72 -10.26 -10.48
CA LEU A 260 -3.38 -9.35 -9.54
C LEU A 260 -4.53 -8.59 -10.21
N LYS A 261 -5.44 -8.06 -9.41
CA LYS A 261 -6.63 -7.34 -9.88
C LYS A 261 -6.44 -5.83 -9.94
N SER A 262 -5.63 -5.26 -9.05
CA SER A 262 -5.43 -3.81 -8.97
C SER A 262 -3.98 -3.41 -8.72
N PHE A 263 -3.65 -2.17 -9.09
CA PHE A 263 -2.30 -1.63 -9.02
C PHE A 263 -2.32 -0.13 -8.69
N ILE A 264 -1.23 0.35 -8.09
CA ILE A 264 -0.91 1.77 -8.01
C ILE A 264 0.20 2.05 -9.03
N MET A 265 -0.01 3.02 -9.92
CA MET A 265 0.90 3.31 -11.02
C MET A 265 1.29 4.77 -11.05
N LEU A 266 2.58 5.05 -11.30
CA LEU A 266 3.09 6.36 -11.67
C LEU A 266 3.36 6.36 -13.18
N ASN A 267 2.59 7.14 -13.92
CA ASN A 267 2.76 7.32 -15.36
C ASN A 267 3.94 8.25 -15.71
N LYS A 268 4.33 8.28 -16.98
CA LYS A 268 5.41 9.15 -17.49
C LYS A 268 5.08 10.64 -17.43
#